data_eff4055b4b471c40044336e72604c580
#
_entry.id   eff4055b4b471c40044336e72604c580
#
_cell.length_a   1.000
_cell.length_b   1.000
_cell.length_c   1.000
_cell.angle_alpha   90.00
_cell.angle_beta   90.00
_cell.angle_gamma   90.00
#
_symmetry.space_group_name_H-M   'P 1'
#
loop_
_entity.id
_entity.type
_entity.pdbx_description
1 polymer ?
#
loop_
_entity_poly.entity_id
_entity_poly.type
_entity_poly.pdbx_seq_one_letter_code
_entity_poly.pdbx_strand_id
1 'polypeptide(L)'
;MLFSYNCQTLRESREHRPTKNPEISGLHSKNTGVYLIARKGDFVSLFAQKITKGDVLMPTFNQLVKSGRQSKTFKSASPALQFSMNTIRNKQTNLDSPQKRGVCTVVKTTTPKKPNSALRKVARVRLTNGYEVTAYIPGIGHNLQEHSVVLIRGGRVKDLPGVRYHIVRGTLDTAGVADRQQGRSKYGAKKPKAAKVKK
;
A
#
# COMPACT_ATOMS: atom_id res chain seq x y z
N MET A 1 55.73 -14.89 19.86
CA MET A 1 55.04 -16.19 19.85
C MET A 1 53.84 -16.05 18.92
N LEU A 2 54.00 -16.59 17.71
CA LEU A 2 53.03 -16.61 16.65
C LEU A 2 52.13 -17.84 16.82
N PHE A 3 50.82 -17.69 16.93
CA PHE A 3 49.86 -18.76 16.73
C PHE A 3 49.06 -18.49 15.46
N SER A 4 49.50 -19.20 14.44
CA SER A 4 48.84 -19.44 13.18
C SER A 4 47.75 -20.46 13.39
N TYR A 5 46.46 -20.13 13.24
CA TYR A 5 45.41 -21.13 13.12
C TYR A 5 45.06 -21.33 11.65
N ASN A 6 45.45 -22.50 11.22
CA ASN A 6 45.18 -23.09 9.92
C ASN A 6 43.69 -23.47 9.83
N CYS A 7 42.92 -22.87 8.94
CA CYS A 7 41.54 -23.22 8.66
C CYS A 7 41.48 -23.94 7.31
N GLN A 8 41.89 -25.18 7.32
CA GLN A 8 41.61 -26.14 6.23
C GLN A 8 40.77 -27.27 6.76
N THR A 9 39.88 -27.75 5.88
CA THR A 9 39.03 -28.95 5.97
C THR A 9 37.70 -28.77 6.71
N LEU A 10 36.66 -28.55 5.91
CA LEU A 10 35.41 -29.32 5.90
C LEU A 10 34.63 -28.98 4.61
N ARG A 11 35.12 -29.57 3.52
CA ARG A 11 34.29 -29.78 2.32
C ARG A 11 33.74 -31.21 2.46
N GLU A 12 32.56 -31.36 3.00
CA GLU A 12 31.79 -32.60 2.88
C GLU A 12 30.51 -32.37 2.12
N SER A 13 30.50 -32.96 0.96
CA SER A 13 29.41 -33.65 0.26
C SER A 13 27.98 -33.15 0.49
N ARG A 14 27.53 -32.24 -0.37
CA ARG A 14 26.09 -32.09 -0.64
C ARG A 14 25.70 -33.16 -1.67
N GLU A 15 25.11 -34.23 -1.17
CA GLU A 15 24.45 -35.23 -1.97
C GLU A 15 23.41 -34.66 -2.88
N HIS A 16 23.56 -34.98 -4.13
CA HIS A 16 22.68 -34.68 -5.25
C HIS A 16 21.37 -35.46 -5.02
N ARG A 17 20.27 -34.75 -4.67
CA ARG A 17 18.93 -35.33 -4.74
C ARG A 17 18.46 -35.30 -6.19
N PRO A 18 18.12 -36.42 -6.80
CA PRO A 18 17.55 -36.43 -8.14
C PRO A 18 16.13 -35.89 -8.09
N THR A 19 15.89 -34.77 -8.78
CA THR A 19 14.56 -34.27 -9.08
C THR A 19 13.92 -35.18 -10.12
N LYS A 20 13.08 -36.10 -9.69
CA LYS A 20 12.16 -36.81 -10.61
C LYS A 20 11.03 -35.85 -10.96
N ASN A 21 11.14 -35.22 -12.11
CA ASN A 21 10.00 -34.66 -12.81
C ASN A 21 9.21 -35.81 -13.47
N PRO A 22 7.92 -35.98 -13.16
CA PRO A 22 7.09 -36.84 -14.01
C PRO A 22 6.82 -36.08 -15.31
N GLU A 23 7.26 -36.67 -16.42
CA GLU A 23 6.90 -36.27 -17.78
C GLU A 23 5.38 -36.31 -17.93
N ILE A 24 4.78 -35.14 -18.12
CA ILE A 24 3.39 -34.99 -18.53
C ILE A 24 3.42 -34.96 -20.04
N SER A 25 3.20 -36.13 -20.67
CA SER A 25 2.93 -36.24 -22.09
C SER A 25 1.63 -35.49 -22.42
N GLY A 26 1.77 -34.53 -23.31
CA GLY A 26 0.69 -33.61 -23.68
C GLY A 26 -0.44 -34.29 -24.46
N LEU A 27 -1.63 -33.88 -24.12
CA LEU A 27 -2.80 -33.90 -24.98
C LEU A 27 -3.35 -32.47 -25.03
N HIS A 28 -2.99 -31.79 -26.13
CA HIS A 28 -3.57 -30.52 -26.53
C HIS A 28 -4.97 -30.77 -27.06
N SER A 29 -5.98 -30.61 -26.21
CA SER A 29 -7.36 -30.43 -26.66
C SER A 29 -7.74 -28.97 -26.50
N LYS A 30 -7.90 -28.29 -27.64
CA LYS A 30 -8.52 -26.96 -27.74
C LYS A 30 -9.99 -27.11 -27.41
N ASN A 31 -10.42 -26.70 -26.27
CA ASN A 31 -11.68 -26.11 -25.83
C ASN A 31 -12.07 -26.56 -24.43
N THR A 32 -12.44 -25.56 -23.65
CA THR A 32 -13.08 -25.64 -22.32
C THR A 32 -12.16 -26.11 -21.17
N GLY A 33 -11.62 -25.13 -20.45
CA GLY A 33 -10.85 -25.35 -19.23
C GLY A 33 -11.69 -25.90 -18.07
N VAL A 34 -11.61 -27.20 -17.86
CA VAL A 34 -12.00 -27.85 -16.62
C VAL A 34 -10.87 -28.80 -16.26
N TYR A 35 -10.10 -28.45 -15.25
CA TYR A 35 -9.10 -29.36 -14.68
C TYR A 35 -9.80 -30.32 -13.71
N LEU A 36 -9.96 -31.57 -14.09
CA LEU A 36 -10.40 -32.67 -13.25
C LEU A 36 -9.18 -33.33 -12.61
N ILE A 37 -8.95 -33.07 -11.34
CA ILE A 37 -8.09 -33.92 -10.51
C ILE A 37 -8.98 -34.99 -9.88
N ALA A 38 -9.07 -36.14 -10.52
CA ALA A 38 -9.75 -37.31 -9.96
C ALA A 38 -8.81 -38.05 -9.01
N ARG A 39 -9.09 -38.05 -7.71
CA ARG A 39 -8.54 -39.02 -6.77
C ARG A 39 -9.41 -40.28 -6.83
N LYS A 40 -8.76 -41.46 -6.95
CA LYS A 40 -9.42 -42.76 -6.88
C LYS A 40 -10.15 -42.90 -5.55
N GLY A 41 -11.49 -43.03 -5.56
CA GLY A 41 -12.24 -43.48 -4.41
C GLY A 41 -13.61 -42.85 -4.15
N ASP A 42 -13.94 -41.69 -4.70
CA ASP A 42 -15.20 -41.03 -4.35
C ASP A 42 -16.16 -40.99 -5.54
N PHE A 43 -17.21 -41.81 -5.41
CA PHE A 43 -18.37 -41.78 -6.28
C PHE A 43 -19.23 -40.56 -5.86
N VAL A 44 -18.83 -39.38 -6.27
CA VAL A 44 -19.60 -38.13 -6.09
C VAL A 44 -20.36 -37.87 -7.35
N SER A 45 -21.68 -37.98 -7.25
CA SER A 45 -22.64 -37.66 -8.32
C SER A 45 -22.35 -36.24 -8.89
N LEU A 46 -21.99 -36.22 -10.15
CA LEU A 46 -21.79 -35.00 -10.93
C LEU A 46 -23.11 -34.26 -11.16
N PHE A 47 -23.47 -33.34 -10.28
CA PHE A 47 -24.28 -32.20 -10.67
C PHE A 47 -23.36 -30.97 -10.82
N ALA A 48 -22.55 -30.96 -11.86
CA ALA A 48 -21.84 -29.75 -12.30
C ALA A 48 -22.87 -28.82 -12.96
N GLN A 49 -23.55 -28.02 -12.16
CA GLN A 49 -24.31 -26.88 -12.67
C GLN A 49 -23.29 -25.88 -13.23
N LYS A 50 -23.31 -25.75 -14.54
CA LYS A 50 -22.58 -24.72 -15.31
C LYS A 50 -23.12 -23.36 -14.88
N ILE A 51 -22.45 -22.71 -13.92
CA ILE A 51 -22.76 -21.33 -13.53
C ILE A 51 -22.30 -20.44 -14.68
N THR A 52 -23.24 -20.00 -15.51
CA THR A 52 -23.00 -18.98 -16.53
C THR A 52 -22.75 -17.66 -15.82
N LYS A 53 -21.74 -16.92 -16.29
CA LYS A 53 -21.47 -15.55 -15.82
C LYS A 53 -22.68 -14.67 -16.16
N GLY A 54 -23.55 -14.44 -15.20
CA GLY A 54 -24.74 -13.60 -15.39
C GLY A 54 -25.86 -13.86 -14.40
N ASP A 55 -25.97 -15.05 -13.87
CA ASP A 55 -27.06 -15.38 -12.94
C ASP A 55 -26.68 -14.90 -11.53
N VAL A 56 -27.23 -13.77 -11.14
CA VAL A 56 -27.22 -13.31 -9.74
C VAL A 56 -28.15 -14.25 -8.98
N LEU A 57 -27.59 -15.38 -8.53
CA LEU A 57 -28.32 -16.32 -7.70
C LEU A 57 -28.59 -15.66 -6.36
N MET A 58 -29.83 -15.15 -6.19
CA MET A 58 -30.28 -14.63 -4.90
C MET A 58 -30.36 -15.80 -3.92
N PRO A 59 -29.55 -15.81 -2.86
CA PRO A 59 -29.61 -16.89 -1.89
C PRO A 59 -30.96 -16.90 -1.20
N THR A 60 -31.52 -18.11 -1.00
CA THR A 60 -32.78 -18.27 -0.27
C THR A 60 -32.58 -17.91 1.20
N PHE A 61 -33.67 -17.60 1.89
CA PHE A 61 -33.65 -17.26 3.31
C PHE A 61 -32.94 -18.34 4.17
N ASN A 62 -33.23 -19.62 3.91
CA ASN A 62 -32.62 -20.74 4.62
C ASN A 62 -31.08 -20.85 4.35
N GLN A 63 -30.63 -20.55 3.14
CA GLN A 63 -29.20 -20.48 2.81
C GLN A 63 -28.51 -19.35 3.56
N LEU A 64 -29.16 -18.18 3.67
CA LEU A 64 -28.62 -17.04 4.42
C LEU A 64 -28.55 -17.30 5.94
N VAL A 65 -29.53 -18.02 6.49
CA VAL A 65 -29.53 -18.41 7.92
C VAL A 65 -28.37 -19.36 8.21
N LYS A 66 -28.09 -20.33 7.34
CA LYS A 66 -26.99 -21.30 7.51
C LYS A 66 -25.59 -20.68 7.31
N SER A 67 -25.40 -19.89 6.27
CA SER A 67 -24.08 -19.34 5.90
C SER A 67 -23.81 -17.93 6.46
N GLY A 68 -24.86 -17.22 6.92
CA GLY A 68 -24.78 -15.83 7.32
C GLY A 68 -24.51 -14.88 6.14
N ARG A 69 -24.51 -13.58 6.42
CA ARG A 69 -24.13 -12.55 5.44
C ARG A 69 -22.63 -12.27 5.57
N GLN A 70 -21.91 -12.36 4.47
CA GLN A 70 -20.51 -11.93 4.43
C GLN A 70 -20.46 -10.42 4.23
N SER A 71 -19.65 -9.74 5.03
CA SER A 71 -19.39 -8.31 4.84
C SER A 71 -18.60 -8.09 3.55
N LYS A 72 -18.93 -7.01 2.83
CA LYS A 72 -18.17 -6.62 1.63
C LYS A 72 -16.74 -6.28 2.00
N THR A 73 -15.78 -6.85 1.29
CA THR A 73 -14.36 -6.48 1.41
C THR A 73 -14.11 -5.16 0.68
N PHE A 74 -13.61 -4.17 1.40
CA PHE A 74 -13.26 -2.87 0.82
C PHE A 74 -11.77 -2.81 0.49
N LYS A 75 -11.45 -2.32 -0.70
CA LYS A 75 -10.08 -1.98 -1.05
C LYS A 75 -9.63 -0.72 -0.28
N SER A 76 -8.37 -0.69 0.16
CA SER A 76 -7.81 0.48 0.83
C SER A 76 -7.90 1.74 -0.04
N ALA A 77 -8.26 2.87 0.58
CA ALA A 77 -8.24 4.18 -0.06
C ALA A 77 -6.82 4.71 -0.33
N SER A 78 -5.81 4.15 0.34
CA SER A 78 -4.41 4.59 0.29
C SER A 78 -3.48 3.44 -0.11
N PRO A 79 -3.53 2.94 -1.35
CA PRO A 79 -2.79 1.76 -1.78
C PRO A 79 -1.27 1.93 -1.69
N ALA A 80 -0.73 3.14 -1.90
CA ALA A 80 0.71 3.38 -1.83
C ALA A 80 1.31 3.22 -0.43
N LEU A 81 0.50 3.16 0.62
CA LEU A 81 0.97 2.94 2.00
C LEU A 81 1.00 1.46 2.40
N GLN A 82 0.40 0.57 1.62
CA GLN A 82 0.27 -0.84 1.95
C GLN A 82 1.47 -1.68 1.51
N PHE A 83 2.30 -1.16 0.63
CA PHE A 83 3.39 -1.92 0.04
C PHE A 83 4.74 -1.35 0.40
N SER A 84 5.72 -2.23 0.55
CA SER A 84 7.13 -1.91 0.64
C SER A 84 7.90 -2.67 -0.45
N MET A 85 9.05 -2.14 -0.84
CA MET A 85 9.93 -2.77 -1.82
C MET A 85 11.09 -3.45 -1.09
N ASN A 86 11.24 -4.75 -1.27
CA ASN A 86 12.43 -5.45 -0.83
C ASN A 86 13.48 -5.36 -1.95
N THR A 87 14.50 -4.53 -1.75
CA THR A 87 15.54 -4.25 -2.74
C THR A 87 16.46 -5.45 -3.01
N ILE A 88 16.67 -6.33 -2.03
CA ILE A 88 17.51 -7.52 -2.19
C ILE A 88 16.85 -8.54 -3.11
N ARG A 89 15.58 -8.76 -2.92
CA ARG A 89 14.80 -9.75 -3.71
C ARG A 89 14.07 -9.12 -4.90
N ASN A 90 14.11 -7.81 -5.08
CA ASN A 90 13.36 -7.04 -6.06
C ASN A 90 11.87 -7.41 -6.10
N LYS A 91 11.30 -7.74 -4.94
CA LYS A 91 9.90 -8.12 -4.80
C LYS A 91 9.16 -7.12 -3.92
N GLN A 92 7.92 -6.86 -4.29
CA GLN A 92 6.99 -6.08 -3.50
C GLN A 92 6.49 -6.94 -2.33
N THR A 93 6.54 -6.40 -1.13
CA THR A 93 6.02 -7.04 0.09
C THR A 93 4.86 -6.24 0.63
N ASN A 94 3.84 -6.92 1.14
CA ASN A 94 2.73 -6.27 1.84
C ASN A 94 3.23 -5.82 3.20
N LEU A 95 3.27 -4.52 3.42
CA LEU A 95 3.64 -3.90 4.68
C LEU A 95 2.75 -2.68 4.89
N ASP A 96 1.71 -2.85 5.68
CA ASP A 96 0.82 -1.76 6.04
C ASP A 96 1.52 -0.78 6.96
N SER A 97 1.52 0.47 6.56
CA SER A 97 2.09 1.55 7.36
C SER A 97 1.17 2.77 7.32
N PRO A 98 0.90 3.43 8.47
CA PRO A 98 0.02 4.59 8.50
C PRO A 98 0.62 5.80 7.78
N GLN A 99 1.93 5.87 7.70
CA GLN A 99 2.68 6.97 7.11
C GLN A 99 3.91 6.43 6.38
N LYS A 100 4.34 7.14 5.33
CA LYS A 100 5.60 6.86 4.63
C LYS A 100 6.35 8.15 4.33
N ARG A 101 7.68 8.06 4.40
CA ARG A 101 8.58 9.12 3.98
C ARG A 101 8.70 9.17 2.47
N GLY A 102 8.87 10.35 1.93
CA GLY A 102 9.12 10.56 0.52
C GLY A 102 9.86 11.87 0.26
N VAL A 103 10.23 12.08 -0.98
CA VAL A 103 10.89 13.30 -1.46
C VAL A 103 9.99 14.00 -2.46
N CYS A 104 9.83 15.31 -2.32
CA CYS A 104 9.05 16.12 -3.25
C CYS A 104 9.78 16.20 -4.60
N THR A 105 9.12 15.82 -5.69
CA THR A 105 9.64 16.00 -7.06
C THR A 105 9.16 17.30 -7.68
N VAL A 106 7.90 17.66 -7.45
CA VAL A 106 7.31 18.90 -7.96
C VAL A 106 6.35 19.48 -6.93
N VAL A 107 6.40 20.79 -6.72
CA VAL A 107 5.45 21.52 -5.89
C VAL A 107 4.69 22.49 -6.79
N LYS A 108 3.35 22.37 -6.80
CA LYS A 108 2.48 23.18 -7.68
C LYS A 108 1.15 23.49 -7.03
N THR A 109 0.42 24.40 -7.67
CA THR A 109 -0.97 24.69 -7.32
C THR A 109 -1.92 24.03 -8.32
N THR A 110 -3.08 23.62 -7.84
CA THR A 110 -4.15 23.05 -8.68
C THR A 110 -5.49 23.68 -8.36
N THR A 111 -6.34 23.81 -9.37
CA THR A 111 -7.72 24.26 -9.20
C THR A 111 -8.60 23.11 -8.75
N PRO A 112 -9.57 23.34 -7.84
CA PRO A 112 -10.50 22.33 -7.40
C PRO A 112 -11.59 22.06 -8.46
N LYS A 113 -12.41 21.06 -8.16
CA LYS A 113 -13.63 20.79 -8.94
C LYS A 113 -14.67 21.90 -8.76
N LYS A 114 -15.50 22.13 -9.78
CA LYS A 114 -16.74 22.93 -9.64
C LYS A 114 -17.62 22.33 -8.53
N PRO A 115 -18.28 23.09 -7.68
CA PRO A 115 -18.48 24.56 -7.73
C PRO A 115 -17.38 25.39 -7.05
N ASN A 116 -16.32 24.77 -6.49
CA ASN A 116 -15.31 25.48 -5.72
C ASN A 116 -14.26 26.13 -6.62
N SER A 117 -13.71 27.27 -6.17
CA SER A 117 -12.62 27.98 -6.82
C SER A 117 -11.56 28.35 -5.79
N ALA A 118 -10.32 27.94 -6.03
CA ALA A 118 -9.15 28.27 -5.20
C ALA A 118 -7.87 27.79 -5.88
N LEU A 119 -6.72 28.17 -5.36
CA LEU A 119 -5.43 27.62 -5.73
C LEU A 119 -4.93 26.67 -4.60
N ARG A 120 -5.27 25.40 -4.74
CA ARG A 120 -4.88 24.39 -3.76
C ARG A 120 -3.43 23.97 -3.96
N LYS A 121 -2.65 23.95 -2.87
CA LYS A 121 -1.23 23.59 -2.90
C LYS A 121 -1.08 22.08 -2.82
N VAL A 122 -0.41 21.50 -3.80
CA VAL A 122 -0.14 20.07 -3.89
C VAL A 122 1.32 19.83 -4.22
N ALA A 123 1.86 18.72 -3.73
CA ALA A 123 3.19 18.26 -4.08
C ALA A 123 3.10 16.85 -4.68
N ARG A 124 3.92 16.61 -5.69
CA ARG A 124 4.19 15.27 -6.19
C ARG A 124 5.34 14.71 -5.37
N VAL A 125 5.14 13.56 -4.74
CA VAL A 125 6.08 12.97 -3.80
C VAL A 125 6.44 11.56 -4.24
N ARG A 126 7.74 11.31 -4.37
CA ARG A 126 8.29 9.97 -4.58
C ARG A 126 8.56 9.32 -3.23
N LEU A 127 7.88 8.23 -2.95
CA LEU A 127 7.98 7.50 -1.69
C LEU A 127 9.18 6.57 -1.65
N THR A 128 9.55 6.13 -0.46
CA THR A 128 10.62 5.15 -0.24
C THR A 128 10.36 3.79 -0.91
N ASN A 129 9.11 3.46 -1.21
CA ASN A 129 8.73 2.25 -1.95
C ASN A 129 8.73 2.43 -3.50
N GLY A 130 9.22 3.57 -4.00
CA GLY A 130 9.31 3.87 -5.43
C GLY A 130 8.02 4.43 -6.07
N TYR A 131 6.88 4.42 -5.36
CA TYR A 131 5.64 5.01 -5.87
C TYR A 131 5.68 6.53 -5.87
N GLU A 132 5.18 7.13 -6.94
CA GLU A 132 4.93 8.57 -7.00
C GLU A 132 3.45 8.85 -6.73
N VAL A 133 3.19 9.74 -5.78
CA VAL A 133 1.84 10.11 -5.37
C VAL A 133 1.69 11.63 -5.31
N THR A 134 0.47 12.11 -5.58
CA THR A 134 0.13 13.51 -5.38
C THR A 134 -0.46 13.66 -3.98
N ALA A 135 0.16 14.50 -3.15
CA ALA A 135 -0.24 14.78 -1.79
C ALA A 135 -0.63 16.25 -1.61
N TYR A 136 -1.65 16.50 -0.80
CA TYR A 136 -2.12 17.84 -0.48
C TYR A 136 -1.30 18.43 0.67
N ILE A 137 -0.95 19.70 0.57
CA ILE A 137 -0.26 20.46 1.61
C ILE A 137 -1.33 21.22 2.41
N PRO A 138 -1.66 20.80 3.64
CA PRO A 138 -2.69 21.46 4.45
C PRO A 138 -2.16 22.73 5.10
N GLY A 139 -3.05 23.68 5.35
CA GLY A 139 -2.75 24.93 6.05
C GLY A 139 -2.39 26.07 5.14
N ILE A 140 -2.15 27.23 5.74
CA ILE A 140 -1.80 28.48 5.04
C ILE A 140 -0.27 28.59 4.99
N GLY A 141 0.26 28.83 3.80
CA GLY A 141 1.71 28.93 3.57
C GLY A 141 2.46 27.59 3.73
N HIS A 142 3.56 27.45 3.05
CA HIS A 142 4.46 26.32 3.17
C HIS A 142 5.88 26.73 2.75
N ASN A 143 6.86 25.96 3.23
CA ASN A 143 8.28 26.13 2.89
C ASN A 143 8.82 25.01 1.98
N LEU A 144 7.92 24.17 1.43
CA LEU A 144 8.34 23.02 0.62
C LEU A 144 8.80 23.46 -0.75
N GLN A 145 9.92 22.86 -1.16
CA GLN A 145 10.54 23.01 -2.47
C GLN A 145 10.79 21.64 -3.09
N GLU A 146 11.32 21.61 -4.28
CA GLU A 146 11.84 20.36 -4.86
C GLU A 146 12.91 19.77 -3.96
N HIS A 147 12.97 18.44 -3.91
CA HIS A 147 13.88 17.65 -3.07
C HIS A 147 13.66 17.73 -1.55
N SER A 148 12.65 18.47 -1.07
CA SER A 148 12.27 18.44 0.35
C SER A 148 11.80 17.06 0.78
N VAL A 149 12.31 16.57 1.91
CA VAL A 149 11.89 15.30 2.50
C VAL A 149 10.63 15.51 3.32
N VAL A 150 9.59 14.75 3.03
CA VAL A 150 8.28 14.90 3.65
C VAL A 150 7.74 13.58 4.16
N LEU A 151 6.87 13.67 5.17
CA LEU A 151 6.10 12.54 5.65
C LEU A 151 4.66 12.65 5.13
N ILE A 152 4.16 11.60 4.49
CA ILE A 152 2.80 11.55 4.00
C ILE A 152 1.93 10.60 4.81
N ARG A 153 0.65 10.90 4.90
CA ARG A 153 -0.40 10.06 5.47
C ARG A 153 -1.53 9.87 4.46
N GLY A 154 -2.32 8.83 4.65
CA GLY A 154 -3.56 8.63 3.92
C GLY A 154 -4.60 9.71 4.25
N GLY A 155 -5.52 9.90 3.35
CA GLY A 155 -6.64 10.81 3.46
C GLY A 155 -6.94 11.46 2.11
N ARG A 156 -8.13 11.22 1.59
CA ARG A 156 -8.58 11.78 0.32
C ARG A 156 -9.00 13.23 0.49
N VAL A 157 -8.63 14.07 -0.47
CA VAL A 157 -9.19 15.43 -0.62
C VAL A 157 -10.37 15.34 -1.58
N LYS A 158 -11.58 15.55 -1.08
CA LYS A 158 -12.82 15.46 -1.89
C LYS A 158 -12.85 16.48 -3.03
N ASP A 159 -12.24 17.61 -2.83
CA ASP A 159 -12.21 18.76 -3.73
C ASP A 159 -11.24 18.58 -4.92
N LEU A 160 -10.20 17.76 -4.75
CA LEU A 160 -9.16 17.56 -5.75
C LEU A 160 -9.24 16.15 -6.35
N PRO A 161 -9.36 16.03 -7.67
CA PRO A 161 -9.35 14.71 -8.32
C PRO A 161 -7.98 14.04 -8.19
N GLY A 162 -7.96 12.76 -7.83
CA GLY A 162 -6.74 11.97 -7.76
C GLY A 162 -5.86 12.18 -6.53
N VAL A 163 -6.15 13.14 -5.65
CA VAL A 163 -5.38 13.40 -4.44
C VAL A 163 -5.95 12.57 -3.28
N ARG A 164 -5.18 11.55 -2.86
CA ARG A 164 -5.57 10.61 -1.80
C ARG A 164 -4.68 10.70 -0.56
N TYR A 165 -3.72 11.61 -0.54
CA TYR A 165 -2.70 11.71 0.50
C TYR A 165 -2.55 13.14 0.99
N HIS A 166 -2.12 13.28 2.24
CA HIS A 166 -1.80 14.57 2.85
C HIS A 166 -0.36 14.55 3.34
N ILE A 167 0.30 15.69 3.26
CA ILE A 167 1.60 15.92 3.90
C ILE A 167 1.35 16.25 5.37
N VAL A 168 2.14 15.64 6.26
CA VAL A 168 2.11 15.90 7.70
C VAL A 168 2.96 17.14 7.99
N ARG A 169 2.31 18.19 8.52
CA ARG A 169 2.99 19.44 8.86
C ARG A 169 3.79 19.32 10.16
N GLY A 170 4.90 20.04 10.25
CA GLY A 170 5.76 20.07 11.44
C GLY A 170 6.68 18.85 11.59
N THR A 171 6.85 18.06 10.54
CA THR A 171 7.73 16.88 10.51
C THR A 171 8.74 16.98 9.37
N LEU A 172 9.96 16.47 9.59
CA LEU A 172 11.04 16.52 8.61
C LEU A 172 11.24 17.96 8.10
N ASP A 173 11.30 18.16 6.79
CA ASP A 173 11.52 19.49 6.18
C ASP A 173 10.25 20.35 6.11
N THR A 174 9.10 19.82 6.53
CA THR A 174 7.84 20.57 6.49
C THR A 174 7.66 21.40 7.75
N ALA A 175 7.70 22.72 7.64
CA ALA A 175 7.42 23.62 8.76
C ALA A 175 5.95 23.51 9.20
N GLY A 176 5.69 23.71 10.48
CA GLY A 176 4.33 23.91 10.99
C GLY A 176 3.71 25.18 10.44
N VAL A 177 2.39 25.32 10.57
CA VAL A 177 1.69 26.55 10.20
C VAL A 177 1.96 27.61 11.26
N ALA A 178 2.44 28.79 10.83
CA ALA A 178 2.67 29.91 11.72
C ALA A 178 1.33 30.40 12.33
N ASP A 179 1.37 30.91 13.55
CA ASP A 179 0.27 31.57 14.28
C ASP A 179 -1.03 30.76 14.39
N ARG A 180 -0.95 29.46 14.16
CA ARG A 180 -2.10 28.56 14.27
C ARG A 180 -2.39 28.22 15.73
N GLN A 181 -3.56 28.63 16.22
CA GLN A 181 -3.96 28.37 17.60
C GLN A 181 -4.93 27.20 17.74
N GLN A 182 -5.90 27.06 16.84
CA GLN A 182 -6.88 25.97 16.88
C GLN A 182 -6.40 24.76 16.06
N GLY A 183 -6.61 23.55 16.60
CA GLY A 183 -6.25 22.31 15.92
C GLY A 183 -4.76 22.18 15.64
N ARG A 184 -3.91 22.71 16.50
CA ARG A 184 -2.46 22.81 16.31
C ARG A 184 -1.77 21.51 15.94
N SER A 185 -2.18 20.40 16.53
CA SER A 185 -1.61 19.07 16.23
C SER A 185 -1.79 18.65 14.76
N LYS A 186 -2.89 19.07 14.13
CA LYS A 186 -3.15 18.79 12.71
C LYS A 186 -2.25 19.59 11.76
N TYR A 187 -1.73 20.72 12.24
CA TYR A 187 -0.93 21.66 11.43
C TYR A 187 0.52 21.81 11.92
N GLY A 188 0.95 20.98 12.86
CA GLY A 188 2.33 20.99 13.33
C GLY A 188 2.72 22.24 14.11
N ALA A 189 1.76 23.02 14.63
CA ALA A 189 2.02 24.22 15.40
C ALA A 189 2.31 23.89 16.88
N LYS A 190 3.39 24.44 17.42
CA LYS A 190 3.76 24.27 18.83
C LYS A 190 2.86 25.12 19.72
N LYS A 191 2.70 24.72 21.00
CA LYS A 191 2.01 25.54 22.01
C LYS A 191 2.78 26.84 22.22
N PRO A 192 2.13 28.02 22.18
CA PRO A 192 2.81 29.27 22.49
C PRO A 192 3.38 29.18 23.90
N LYS A 193 4.64 29.56 24.06
CA LYS A 193 5.28 29.65 25.38
C LYS A 193 4.64 30.84 26.11
N ALA A 194 4.18 30.64 27.34
CA ALA A 194 3.79 31.75 28.19
C ALA A 194 4.98 32.71 28.32
N ALA A 195 4.74 33.99 28.16
CA ALA A 195 5.77 35.02 28.39
C ALA A 195 6.34 34.81 29.79
N LYS A 196 7.63 34.56 29.92
CA LYS A 196 8.28 34.55 31.22
C LYS A 196 8.16 35.98 31.75
N VAL A 197 7.32 36.18 32.76
CA VAL A 197 7.31 37.44 33.52
C VAL A 197 8.72 37.57 34.09
N LYS A 198 9.50 38.53 33.54
CA LYS A 198 10.77 38.91 34.17
C LYS A 198 10.42 39.45 35.53
N LYS A 199 10.78 38.73 36.60
CA LYS A 199 10.83 39.26 37.96
C LYS A 199 12.00 40.19 38.06
#